data_59a9d48ff6b3409912f9a67b29fa2f5a
#
_entry.id   59a9d48ff6b3409912f9a67b29fa2f5a
#
_cell.length_a   1.000
_cell.length_b   1.000
_cell.length_c   1.000
_cell.angle_alpha   90.00
_cell.angle_beta   90.00
_cell.angle_gamma   90.00
#
_symmetry.space_group_name_H-M   'P 1'
#
loop_
_entity.id
_entity.type
_entity.pdbx_description
1 polymer ?
#
loop_
_entity_poly.entity_id
_entity_poly.type
_entity_poly.pdbx_seq_one_letter_code
_entity_poly.pdbx_strand_id
1 'polypeptide(L)'
;MAVQEEFNNILTIAVKEFNEYIKSKRFIMIGILYTVMALAILGITIMSLNYERSIGALSGFQPSQVLGTMDLLNIILVLLAVIITADTISGERKDRTIYQLLSKPVERSTVIMGKFFGCLGVVSFFYAAGSIIAYVLAAVAAGMVPSGTDVLNAVLVIVFMVILFAVYVALGILISTVTKNPLISILGGIIAWVALFFSDTIGTVIGSLSMAGQNMIMLGDTFSQYPIYAKLLIWIDPISHDIVSPLLSGTAYKSGLPLWGNVVILLAFTGILLLIANELFSWQDI
;
A
#
# COMPACT_ATOMS: atom_id res chain seq x y z
N MET A 1 -1.76 21.32 26.54
CA MET A 1 -1.68 20.11 27.37
C MET A 1 -2.53 18.98 26.79
N ALA A 2 -3.84 19.14 26.56
CA ALA A 2 -4.70 18.07 26.03
C ALA A 2 -4.23 17.45 24.69
N VAL A 3 -3.89 18.25 23.70
CA VAL A 3 -3.43 17.78 22.36
C VAL A 3 -2.13 16.97 22.46
N GLN A 4 -1.23 17.35 23.34
CA GLN A 4 0.05 16.64 23.54
C GLN A 4 -0.14 15.30 24.25
N GLU A 5 -1.11 15.25 25.16
CA GLU A 5 -1.49 14.02 25.86
C GLU A 5 -2.18 13.03 24.90
N GLU A 6 -3.07 13.53 24.05
CA GLU A 6 -3.73 12.73 23.02
C GLU A 6 -2.71 12.16 22.01
N PHE A 7 -1.78 12.97 21.54
CA PHE A 7 -0.70 12.51 20.65
C PHE A 7 0.17 11.42 21.30
N ASN A 8 0.53 11.59 22.59
CA ASN A 8 1.29 10.59 23.33
C ASN A 8 0.50 9.28 23.49
N ASN A 9 -0.81 9.36 23.68
CA ASN A 9 -1.68 8.19 23.77
C ASN A 9 -1.74 7.45 22.42
N ILE A 10 -1.90 8.17 21.30
CA ILE A 10 -1.83 7.60 19.95
C ILE A 10 -0.50 6.87 19.73
N LEU A 11 0.61 7.53 20.05
CA LEU A 11 1.95 6.96 19.88
C LEU A 11 2.16 5.71 20.75
N THR A 12 1.67 5.74 21.99
CA THR A 12 1.77 4.60 22.90
C THR A 12 1.02 3.38 22.38
N ILE A 13 -0.19 3.59 21.87
CA ILE A 13 -0.98 2.53 21.25
C ILE A 13 -0.30 2.04 19.96
N ALA A 14 0.19 2.94 19.12
CA ALA A 14 0.88 2.58 17.88
C ALA A 14 2.12 1.73 18.12
N VAL A 15 2.95 2.11 19.09
CA VAL A 15 4.16 1.35 19.46
C VAL A 15 3.80 -0.01 20.06
N LYS A 16 2.74 -0.09 20.86
CA LYS A 16 2.23 -1.35 21.39
C LYS A 16 1.82 -2.28 20.25
N GLU A 17 0.95 -1.82 19.35
CA GLU A 17 0.48 -2.58 18.19
C GLU A 17 1.66 -3.05 17.31
N PHE A 18 2.57 -2.14 16.99
CA PHE A 18 3.77 -2.45 16.23
C PHE A 18 4.58 -3.59 16.85
N ASN A 19 4.82 -3.52 18.17
CA ASN A 19 5.59 -4.55 18.89
C ASN A 19 4.85 -5.90 18.97
N GLU A 20 3.53 -5.88 19.14
CA GLU A 20 2.70 -7.09 19.17
C GLU A 20 2.70 -7.80 17.81
N TYR A 21 2.55 -7.05 16.70
CA TYR A 21 2.58 -7.62 15.37
C TYR A 21 3.95 -8.18 14.99
N ILE A 22 5.04 -7.46 15.21
CA ILE A 22 6.40 -7.95 14.89
C ILE A 22 6.73 -9.24 15.62
N LYS A 23 6.24 -9.43 16.85
CA LYS A 23 6.46 -10.64 17.64
C LYS A 23 5.48 -11.76 17.32
N SER A 24 4.43 -11.51 16.55
CA SER A 24 3.43 -12.51 16.23
C SER A 24 3.98 -13.57 15.26
N LYS A 25 3.70 -14.85 15.53
CA LYS A 25 4.14 -15.97 14.67
C LYS A 25 3.61 -15.83 13.23
N ARG A 26 2.38 -15.32 13.07
CA ARG A 26 1.76 -15.09 11.76
C ARG A 26 2.58 -14.09 10.97
N PHE A 27 2.97 -13.00 11.61
CA PHE A 27 3.73 -11.94 10.99
C PHE A 27 5.16 -12.39 10.60
N ILE A 28 5.83 -13.11 11.47
CA ILE A 28 7.17 -13.66 11.18
C ILE A 28 7.10 -14.58 9.96
N MET A 29 6.09 -15.46 9.88
CA MET A 29 5.92 -16.38 8.74
C MET A 29 5.70 -15.63 7.42
N ILE A 30 4.92 -14.56 7.44
CA ILE A 30 4.65 -13.73 6.27
C ILE A 30 5.89 -12.90 5.89
N GLY A 31 6.60 -12.35 6.88
CA GLY A 31 7.87 -11.66 6.66
C GLY A 31 8.92 -12.57 6.01
N ILE A 32 9.00 -13.82 6.44
CA ILE A 32 9.89 -14.82 5.79
C ILE A 32 9.46 -15.07 4.35
N LEU A 33 8.16 -15.28 4.10
CA LEU A 33 7.64 -15.49 2.75
C LEU A 33 7.95 -14.31 1.83
N TYR A 34 7.67 -13.09 2.31
CA TYR A 34 7.99 -11.86 1.58
C TYR A 34 9.49 -11.75 1.28
N THR A 35 10.33 -12.01 2.27
CA THR A 35 11.80 -11.93 2.11
C THR A 35 12.31 -12.96 1.10
N VAL A 36 11.83 -14.20 1.14
CA VAL A 36 12.21 -15.26 0.18
C VAL A 36 11.81 -14.87 -1.23
N MET A 37 10.58 -14.36 -1.43
CA MET A 37 10.11 -13.90 -2.73
C MET A 37 10.89 -12.67 -3.22
N ALA A 38 11.19 -11.71 -2.34
CA ALA A 38 11.99 -10.54 -2.65
C ALA A 38 13.40 -10.93 -3.10
N LEU A 39 14.04 -11.88 -2.41
CA LEU A 39 15.35 -12.40 -2.79
C LEU A 39 15.31 -13.15 -4.13
N ALA A 40 14.24 -13.89 -4.42
CA ALA A 40 14.09 -14.57 -5.70
C ALA A 40 13.97 -13.57 -6.87
N ILE A 41 13.11 -12.56 -6.74
CA ILE A 41 12.95 -11.50 -7.76
C ILE A 41 14.25 -10.73 -7.92
N LEU A 42 14.90 -10.37 -6.81
CA LEU A 42 16.20 -9.70 -6.83
C LEU A 42 17.27 -10.54 -7.56
N GLY A 43 17.31 -11.85 -7.30
CA GLY A 43 18.21 -12.78 -7.98
C GLY A 43 17.99 -12.78 -9.50
N ILE A 44 16.73 -12.85 -9.95
CA ILE A 44 16.37 -12.77 -11.37
C ILE A 44 16.82 -11.43 -11.96
N THR A 45 16.56 -10.33 -11.24
CA THR A 45 16.97 -8.98 -11.68
C THR A 45 18.50 -8.86 -11.80
N ILE A 46 19.25 -9.38 -10.84
CA ILE A 46 20.74 -9.39 -10.91
C ILE A 46 21.23 -10.25 -12.09
N MET A 47 20.57 -11.37 -12.37
CA MET A 47 20.93 -12.19 -13.54
C MET A 47 20.66 -11.43 -14.85
N SER A 48 19.53 -10.73 -14.97
CA SER A 48 19.24 -9.90 -16.15
C SER A 48 20.26 -8.76 -16.32
N LEU A 49 20.62 -8.08 -15.23
CA LEU A 49 21.64 -7.02 -15.24
C LEU A 49 23.01 -7.53 -15.69
N ASN A 50 23.44 -8.71 -15.23
CA ASN A 50 24.69 -9.32 -15.65
C ASN A 50 24.66 -9.70 -17.14
N TYR A 51 23.52 -10.18 -17.64
CA TYR A 51 23.34 -10.45 -19.07
C TYR A 51 23.42 -9.17 -19.89
N GLU A 52 22.68 -8.12 -19.53
CA GLU A 52 22.70 -6.83 -20.21
C GLU A 52 24.11 -6.21 -20.20
N ARG A 53 24.85 -6.35 -19.10
CA ARG A 53 26.25 -5.95 -19.01
C ARG A 53 27.13 -6.69 -20.03
N SER A 54 26.91 -8.00 -20.19
CA SER A 54 27.69 -8.85 -21.09
C SER A 54 27.53 -8.47 -22.56
N ILE A 55 26.35 -7.94 -22.93
CA ILE A 55 26.02 -7.49 -24.29
C ILE A 55 26.21 -5.97 -24.49
N GLY A 56 26.72 -5.24 -23.47
CA GLY A 56 26.91 -3.81 -23.55
C GLY A 56 25.65 -2.95 -23.52
N ALA A 57 24.51 -3.54 -23.13
CA ALA A 57 23.21 -2.87 -23.11
C ALA A 57 22.90 -2.10 -21.80
N LEU A 58 23.83 -2.08 -20.84
CA LEU A 58 23.65 -1.44 -19.50
C LEU A 58 23.66 0.09 -19.52
N SER A 59 23.67 0.72 -20.69
CA SER A 59 23.65 2.18 -20.81
C SER A 59 22.30 2.75 -20.36
N GLY A 60 22.31 3.56 -19.28
CA GLY A 60 21.11 4.23 -18.76
C GLY A 60 20.39 3.51 -17.62
N PHE A 61 20.89 2.36 -17.16
CA PHE A 61 20.32 1.69 -15.99
C PHE A 61 20.49 2.56 -14.73
N GLN A 62 19.40 2.65 -13.95
CA GLN A 62 19.40 3.30 -12.63
C GLN A 62 19.03 2.26 -11.57
N PRO A 63 19.77 2.13 -10.46
CA PRO A 63 19.49 1.17 -9.39
C PRO A 63 18.06 1.27 -8.83
N SER A 64 17.43 2.47 -8.84
CA SER A 64 16.03 2.66 -8.42
C SER A 64 15.04 1.88 -9.28
N GLN A 65 15.36 1.54 -10.53
CA GLN A 65 14.48 0.76 -11.42
C GLN A 65 14.16 -0.64 -10.89
N VAL A 66 15.03 -1.17 -10.03
CA VAL A 66 14.77 -2.44 -9.32
C VAL A 66 13.50 -2.37 -8.47
N LEU A 67 13.16 -1.20 -7.93
CA LEU A 67 11.94 -1.03 -7.13
C LEU A 67 10.68 -1.26 -7.96
N GLY A 68 10.70 -0.95 -9.26
CA GLY A 68 9.61 -1.26 -10.19
C GLY A 68 9.46 -2.77 -10.46
N THR A 69 10.55 -3.54 -10.43
CA THR A 69 10.45 -5.01 -10.58
C THR A 69 9.80 -5.69 -9.37
N MET A 70 9.73 -4.98 -8.23
CA MET A 70 9.11 -5.47 -7.00
C MET A 70 7.59 -5.24 -6.93
N ASP A 71 6.96 -4.65 -7.94
CA ASP A 71 5.51 -4.34 -7.94
C ASP A 71 4.63 -5.58 -7.69
N LEU A 72 5.02 -6.75 -8.18
CA LEU A 72 4.32 -8.01 -7.88
C LEU A 72 4.32 -8.34 -6.39
N LEU A 73 5.40 -8.01 -5.67
CA LEU A 73 5.48 -8.19 -4.21
C LEU A 73 4.63 -7.16 -3.47
N ASN A 74 4.47 -5.98 -4.04
CA ASN A 74 3.64 -4.93 -3.44
C ASN A 74 2.17 -5.37 -3.34
N ILE A 75 1.66 -6.12 -4.32
CA ILE A 75 0.31 -6.72 -4.26
C ILE A 75 0.17 -7.64 -3.05
N ILE A 76 1.20 -8.44 -2.75
CA ILE A 76 1.21 -9.33 -1.58
C ILE A 76 1.22 -8.53 -0.28
N LEU A 77 2.02 -7.46 -0.21
CA LEU A 77 2.06 -6.59 0.97
C LEU A 77 0.75 -5.83 1.20
N VAL A 78 0.10 -5.40 0.13
CA VAL A 78 -1.23 -4.78 0.18
C VAL A 78 -2.26 -5.76 0.74
N LEU A 79 -2.32 -6.97 0.20
CA LEU A 79 -3.22 -8.01 0.70
C LEU A 79 -2.95 -8.31 2.18
N LEU A 80 -1.70 -8.38 2.55
CA LEU A 80 -1.25 -8.61 3.91
C LEU A 80 -1.66 -7.47 4.85
N ALA A 81 -1.50 -6.22 4.42
CA ALA A 81 -1.94 -5.05 5.17
C ALA A 81 -3.43 -5.15 5.51
N VAL A 82 -4.26 -5.53 4.53
CA VAL A 82 -5.70 -5.75 4.72
C VAL A 82 -5.98 -6.89 5.71
N ILE A 83 -5.32 -8.03 5.58
CA ILE A 83 -5.53 -9.20 6.45
C ILE A 83 -5.17 -8.88 7.91
N ILE A 84 -4.03 -8.24 8.14
CA ILE A 84 -3.57 -7.88 9.48
C ILE A 84 -4.55 -6.91 10.12
N THR A 85 -4.94 -5.86 9.40
CA THR A 85 -5.77 -4.79 9.95
C THR A 85 -7.23 -5.20 10.11
N ALA A 86 -7.72 -6.10 9.27
CA ALA A 86 -9.08 -6.63 9.37
C ALA A 86 -9.34 -7.41 10.69
N ASP A 87 -8.31 -7.96 11.33
CA ASP A 87 -8.43 -8.66 12.62
C ASP A 87 -8.24 -7.74 13.84
N THR A 88 -7.72 -6.55 13.64
CA THR A 88 -7.23 -5.67 14.72
C THR A 88 -8.29 -5.27 15.75
N ILE A 89 -9.51 -4.96 15.36
CA ILE A 89 -10.62 -4.57 16.27
C ILE A 89 -11.54 -5.76 16.51
N SER A 90 -11.88 -6.52 15.48
CA SER A 90 -12.77 -7.67 15.57
C SER A 90 -12.17 -8.79 16.43
N GLY A 91 -10.84 -8.97 16.41
CA GLY A 91 -10.11 -9.89 17.29
C GLY A 91 -10.22 -9.49 18.75
N GLU A 92 -9.94 -8.23 19.08
CA GLU A 92 -10.06 -7.72 20.45
C GLU A 92 -11.50 -7.80 21.01
N ARG A 93 -12.49 -7.64 20.14
CA ARG A 93 -13.91 -7.86 20.53
C ARG A 93 -14.19 -9.30 20.88
N LYS A 94 -13.72 -10.23 20.04
CA LYS A 94 -13.89 -11.66 20.30
C LYS A 94 -13.22 -12.08 21.60
N ASP A 95 -12.02 -11.59 21.86
CA ASP A 95 -11.23 -11.92 23.05
C ASP A 95 -11.60 -11.07 24.27
N ARG A 96 -12.58 -10.16 24.13
CA ARG A 96 -13.05 -9.24 25.16
C ARG A 96 -11.99 -8.30 25.72
N THR A 97 -10.84 -8.15 25.06
CA THR A 97 -9.74 -7.27 25.47
C THR A 97 -10.03 -5.79 25.19
N ILE A 98 -10.95 -5.51 24.26
CA ILE A 98 -11.39 -4.15 23.95
C ILE A 98 -11.97 -3.42 25.16
N TYR A 99 -12.64 -4.14 26.08
CA TYR A 99 -13.19 -3.55 27.31
C TYR A 99 -12.08 -3.07 28.27
N GLN A 100 -10.94 -3.76 28.30
CA GLN A 100 -9.79 -3.34 29.11
C GLN A 100 -9.13 -2.09 28.54
N LEU A 101 -9.14 -1.93 27.22
CA LEU A 101 -8.62 -0.75 26.55
C LEU A 101 -9.52 0.47 26.82
N LEU A 102 -10.84 0.29 26.69
CA LEU A 102 -11.84 1.35 26.89
C LEU A 102 -12.13 1.69 28.36
N SER A 103 -11.65 0.87 29.31
CA SER A 103 -11.72 1.21 30.75
C SER A 103 -10.76 2.34 31.15
N LYS A 104 -9.79 2.68 30.30
CA LYS A 104 -8.93 3.85 30.45
C LYS A 104 -9.61 5.08 29.87
N PRO A 105 -9.35 6.29 30.39
CA PRO A 105 -9.91 7.53 29.84
C PRO A 105 -9.20 7.92 28.53
N VAL A 106 -9.42 7.11 27.48
CA VAL A 106 -8.85 7.32 26.15
C VAL A 106 -9.99 7.49 25.16
N GLU A 107 -9.93 8.49 24.31
CA GLU A 107 -10.93 8.70 23.26
C GLU A 107 -10.93 7.55 22.25
N ARG A 108 -12.09 7.22 21.69
CA ARG A 108 -12.23 6.15 20.69
C ARG A 108 -11.46 6.46 19.41
N SER A 109 -11.40 7.73 19.01
CA SER A 109 -10.59 8.24 17.91
C SER A 109 -9.10 7.94 18.10
N THR A 110 -8.59 8.15 19.30
CA THR A 110 -7.19 7.87 19.68
C THR A 110 -6.86 6.38 19.50
N VAL A 111 -7.79 5.49 19.84
CA VAL A 111 -7.62 4.05 19.66
C VAL A 111 -7.51 3.69 18.17
N ILE A 112 -8.41 4.19 17.33
CA ILE A 112 -8.39 3.91 15.88
C ILE A 112 -7.11 4.45 15.25
N MET A 113 -6.73 5.70 15.58
CA MET A 113 -5.52 6.30 15.04
C MET A 113 -4.25 5.58 15.51
N GLY A 114 -4.19 5.16 16.78
CA GLY A 114 -3.08 4.39 17.29
C GLY A 114 -2.92 3.04 16.58
N LYS A 115 -4.02 2.32 16.38
CA LYS A 115 -4.02 1.06 15.61
C LYS A 115 -3.64 1.28 14.14
N PHE A 116 -4.15 2.33 13.52
CA PHE A 116 -3.80 2.71 12.16
C PHE A 116 -2.28 2.92 12.00
N PHE A 117 -1.68 3.78 12.83
CA PHE A 117 -0.25 4.05 12.75
C PHE A 117 0.61 2.84 13.15
N GLY A 118 0.17 2.03 14.10
CA GLY A 118 0.85 0.80 14.48
C GLY A 118 0.92 -0.20 13.32
N CYS A 119 -0.22 -0.51 12.70
CA CYS A 119 -0.30 -1.42 11.56
C CYS A 119 0.43 -0.87 10.32
N LEU A 120 0.25 0.43 10.02
CA LEU A 120 0.94 1.08 8.92
C LEU A 120 2.46 1.03 9.12
N GLY A 121 2.93 1.28 10.35
CA GLY A 121 4.35 1.20 10.69
C GLY A 121 4.95 -0.18 10.42
N VAL A 122 4.21 -1.23 10.74
CA VAL A 122 4.63 -2.62 10.52
C VAL A 122 4.79 -2.93 9.02
N VAL A 123 3.78 -2.64 8.21
CA VAL A 123 3.82 -2.90 6.76
C VAL A 123 4.90 -2.06 6.08
N SER A 124 4.96 -0.78 6.45
CA SER A 124 5.95 0.17 5.92
C SER A 124 7.38 -0.21 6.27
N PHE A 125 7.61 -0.74 7.47
CA PHE A 125 8.93 -1.20 7.90
C PHE A 125 9.46 -2.34 7.01
N PHE A 126 8.63 -3.35 6.72
CA PHE A 126 9.03 -4.45 5.83
C PHE A 126 9.29 -3.98 4.41
N TYR A 127 8.40 -3.15 3.88
CA TYR A 127 8.57 -2.61 2.55
C TYR A 127 9.84 -1.76 2.44
N ALA A 128 10.04 -0.82 3.35
CA ALA A 128 11.22 0.06 3.33
C ALA A 128 12.52 -0.73 3.50
N ALA A 129 12.57 -1.67 4.45
CA ALA A 129 13.75 -2.50 4.64
C ALA A 129 14.07 -3.34 3.39
N GLY A 130 13.06 -4.01 2.81
CA GLY A 130 13.22 -4.79 1.57
C GLY A 130 13.66 -3.94 0.38
N SER A 131 13.04 -2.77 0.21
CA SER A 131 13.36 -1.84 -0.88
C SER A 131 14.78 -1.26 -0.76
N ILE A 132 15.21 -0.89 0.45
CA ILE A 132 16.57 -0.39 0.68
C ILE A 132 17.60 -1.48 0.37
N ILE A 133 17.37 -2.71 0.84
CA ILE A 133 18.25 -3.86 0.57
C ILE A 133 18.31 -4.12 -0.94
N ALA A 134 17.17 -4.16 -1.63
CA ALA A 134 17.09 -4.39 -3.06
C ALA A 134 17.84 -3.30 -3.85
N TYR A 135 17.63 -2.05 -3.48
CA TYR A 135 18.32 -0.90 -4.10
C TYR A 135 19.83 -0.98 -3.96
N VAL A 136 20.31 -1.24 -2.73
CA VAL A 136 21.76 -1.35 -2.46
C VAL A 136 22.38 -2.53 -3.22
N LEU A 137 21.73 -3.69 -3.22
CA LEU A 137 22.22 -4.87 -3.92
C LEU A 137 22.22 -4.66 -5.44
N ALA A 138 21.24 -3.95 -6.00
CA ALA A 138 21.21 -3.60 -7.41
C ALA A 138 22.36 -2.64 -7.79
N ALA A 139 22.61 -1.64 -6.96
CA ALA A 139 23.73 -0.71 -7.16
C ALA A 139 25.10 -1.44 -7.15
N VAL A 140 25.28 -2.35 -6.18
CA VAL A 140 26.51 -3.16 -6.07
C VAL A 140 26.63 -4.11 -7.27
N ALA A 141 25.56 -4.81 -7.67
CA ALA A 141 25.56 -5.73 -8.81
C ALA A 141 25.85 -5.00 -10.13
N ALA A 142 25.27 -3.81 -10.31
CA ALA A 142 25.55 -2.96 -11.46
C ALA A 142 26.96 -2.35 -11.44
N GLY A 143 27.64 -2.35 -10.29
CA GLY A 143 28.95 -1.72 -10.12
C GLY A 143 28.93 -0.21 -10.33
N MET A 144 27.79 0.41 -10.00
CA MET A 144 27.52 1.84 -10.22
C MET A 144 27.37 2.56 -8.89
N VAL A 145 27.84 3.80 -8.84
CA VAL A 145 27.53 4.71 -7.73
C VAL A 145 26.26 5.45 -8.13
N PRO A 146 25.17 5.31 -7.32
CA PRO A 146 23.91 5.97 -7.62
C PRO A 146 24.06 7.49 -7.70
N SER A 147 23.34 8.11 -8.65
CA SER A 147 23.26 9.57 -8.73
C SER A 147 22.33 10.13 -7.64
N GLY A 148 22.47 11.42 -7.31
CA GLY A 148 21.58 12.06 -6.36
C GLY A 148 20.09 12.03 -6.78
N THR A 149 19.83 12.09 -8.08
CA THR A 149 18.47 11.95 -8.64
C THR A 149 17.93 10.54 -8.48
N ASP A 150 18.78 9.52 -8.65
CA ASP A 150 18.39 8.13 -8.48
C ASP A 150 18.05 7.80 -7.02
N VAL A 151 18.85 8.31 -6.07
CA VAL A 151 18.55 8.20 -4.63
C VAL A 151 17.24 8.89 -4.29
N LEU A 152 17.01 10.09 -4.83
CA LEU A 152 15.75 10.82 -4.61
C LEU A 152 14.54 10.03 -5.14
N ASN A 153 14.63 9.45 -6.33
CA ASN A 153 13.58 8.62 -6.90
C ASN A 153 13.31 7.40 -6.03
N ALA A 154 14.33 6.71 -5.53
CA ALA A 154 14.17 5.58 -4.62
C ALA A 154 13.46 5.98 -3.33
N VAL A 155 13.81 7.11 -2.72
CA VAL A 155 13.15 7.64 -1.52
C VAL A 155 11.70 8.01 -1.81
N LEU A 156 11.41 8.67 -2.94
CA LEU A 156 10.04 9.03 -3.33
C LEU A 156 9.17 7.80 -3.53
N VAL A 157 9.69 6.75 -4.17
CA VAL A 157 9.00 5.45 -4.32
C VAL A 157 8.64 4.88 -2.95
N ILE A 158 9.59 4.83 -2.01
CA ILE A 158 9.33 4.29 -0.67
C ILE A 158 8.25 5.09 0.06
N VAL A 159 8.35 6.41 0.06
CA VAL A 159 7.37 7.30 0.71
C VAL A 159 5.98 7.14 0.09
N PHE A 160 5.91 7.07 -1.22
CA PHE A 160 4.64 6.93 -1.92
C PHE A 160 3.97 5.57 -1.63
N MET A 161 4.73 4.50 -1.61
CA MET A 161 4.20 3.17 -1.26
C MET A 161 3.66 3.12 0.17
N VAL A 162 4.25 3.86 1.10
CA VAL A 162 3.68 4.02 2.46
C VAL A 162 2.31 4.69 2.41
N ILE A 163 2.13 5.71 1.57
CA ILE A 163 0.83 6.37 1.37
C ILE A 163 -0.19 5.41 0.75
N LEU A 164 0.24 4.58 -0.21
CA LEU A 164 -0.62 3.55 -0.80
C LEU A 164 -1.05 2.51 0.25
N PHE A 165 -0.12 2.01 1.07
CA PHE A 165 -0.44 1.07 2.14
C PHE A 165 -1.40 1.68 3.17
N ALA A 166 -1.32 2.98 3.43
CA ALA A 166 -2.22 3.67 4.35
C ALA A 166 -3.70 3.52 3.95
N VAL A 167 -4.03 3.53 2.66
CA VAL A 167 -5.39 3.30 2.16
C VAL A 167 -5.88 1.90 2.55
N TYR A 168 -5.07 0.88 2.31
CA TYR A 168 -5.45 -0.51 2.57
C TYR A 168 -5.48 -0.86 4.07
N VAL A 169 -4.59 -0.25 4.86
CA VAL A 169 -4.64 -0.32 6.33
C VAL A 169 -5.94 0.31 6.84
N ALA A 170 -6.31 1.49 6.34
CA ALA A 170 -7.56 2.16 6.70
C ALA A 170 -8.79 1.33 6.30
N LEU A 171 -8.78 0.70 5.11
CA LEU A 171 -9.83 -0.20 4.64
C LEU A 171 -9.98 -1.40 5.57
N GLY A 172 -8.89 -2.05 5.96
CA GLY A 172 -8.93 -3.19 6.87
C GLY A 172 -9.46 -2.80 8.26
N ILE A 173 -9.08 -1.64 8.79
CA ILE A 173 -9.61 -1.10 10.05
C ILE A 173 -11.11 -0.84 9.92
N LEU A 174 -11.57 -0.22 8.84
CA LEU A 174 -12.99 0.02 8.61
C LEU A 174 -13.79 -1.28 8.65
N ILE A 175 -13.34 -2.32 7.96
CA ILE A 175 -14.01 -3.62 7.93
C ILE A 175 -13.98 -4.28 9.31
N SER A 176 -12.86 -4.13 10.04
CA SER A 176 -12.72 -4.62 11.41
C SER A 176 -13.66 -3.94 12.38
N THR A 177 -14.01 -2.67 12.15
CA THR A 177 -14.98 -1.96 12.99
C THR A 177 -16.40 -2.46 12.78
N VAL A 178 -16.77 -2.78 11.55
CA VAL A 178 -18.14 -3.22 11.19
C VAL A 178 -18.42 -4.64 11.67
N THR A 179 -17.42 -5.51 11.70
CA THR A 179 -17.58 -6.94 11.97
C THR A 179 -17.28 -7.29 13.43
N LYS A 180 -17.98 -8.30 13.95
CA LYS A 180 -17.74 -8.83 15.31
C LYS A 180 -16.91 -10.13 15.31
N ASN A 181 -16.72 -10.74 14.14
CA ASN A 181 -15.99 -12.00 13.99
C ASN A 181 -14.73 -11.78 13.14
N PRO A 182 -13.54 -12.10 13.65
CA PRO A 182 -12.27 -11.93 12.95
C PRO A 182 -12.24 -12.63 11.58
N LEU A 183 -12.78 -13.83 11.46
CA LEU A 183 -12.81 -14.56 10.19
C LEU A 183 -13.66 -13.83 9.14
N ILE A 184 -14.83 -13.34 9.54
CA ILE A 184 -15.71 -12.56 8.64
C ILE A 184 -15.03 -11.25 8.26
N SER A 185 -14.31 -10.63 9.18
CA SER A 185 -13.55 -9.41 8.94
C SER A 185 -12.45 -9.63 7.90
N ILE A 186 -11.65 -10.68 8.07
CA ILE A 186 -10.57 -11.02 7.13
C ILE A 186 -11.14 -11.34 5.75
N LEU A 187 -12.19 -12.18 5.67
CA LEU A 187 -12.84 -12.50 4.39
C LEU A 187 -13.44 -11.25 3.74
N GLY A 188 -14.10 -10.39 4.51
CA GLY A 188 -14.62 -9.11 4.03
C GLY A 188 -13.51 -8.19 3.50
N GLY A 189 -12.37 -8.15 4.19
CA GLY A 189 -11.18 -7.42 3.75
C GLY A 189 -10.63 -7.92 2.42
N ILE A 190 -10.50 -9.23 2.27
CA ILE A 190 -10.05 -9.85 1.01
C ILE A 190 -11.03 -9.56 -0.12
N ILE A 191 -12.34 -9.69 0.13
CA ILE A 191 -13.38 -9.41 -0.89
C ILE A 191 -13.34 -7.93 -1.30
N ALA A 192 -13.20 -7.01 -0.34
CA ALA A 192 -13.09 -5.59 -0.63
C ALA A 192 -11.83 -5.27 -1.44
N TRP A 193 -10.69 -5.86 -1.09
CA TRP A 193 -9.45 -5.71 -1.85
C TRP A 193 -9.60 -6.25 -3.27
N VAL A 194 -10.18 -7.45 -3.45
CA VAL A 194 -10.45 -8.04 -4.77
C VAL A 194 -11.38 -7.14 -5.59
N ALA A 195 -12.44 -6.60 -4.97
CA ALA A 195 -13.37 -5.70 -5.64
C ALA A 195 -12.68 -4.42 -6.14
N LEU A 196 -11.79 -3.83 -5.32
CA LEU A 196 -11.00 -2.67 -5.72
C LEU A 196 -10.04 -3.01 -6.87
N PHE A 197 -9.30 -4.12 -6.76
CA PHE A 197 -8.38 -4.58 -7.79
C PHE A 197 -9.06 -4.81 -9.15
N PHE A 198 -10.26 -5.40 -9.15
CA PHE A 198 -11.02 -5.61 -10.38
C PHE A 198 -11.71 -4.36 -10.91
N SER A 199 -11.94 -3.33 -10.07
CA SER A 199 -12.60 -2.09 -10.52
C SER A 199 -11.80 -1.38 -11.62
N ASP A 200 -10.48 -1.32 -11.49
CA ASP A 200 -9.58 -0.78 -12.49
C ASP A 200 -9.63 -1.59 -13.81
N THR A 201 -9.55 -2.91 -13.70
CA THR A 201 -9.63 -3.80 -14.86
C THR A 201 -10.96 -3.62 -15.61
N ILE A 202 -12.07 -3.59 -14.88
CA ILE A 202 -13.40 -3.37 -15.45
C ILE A 202 -13.48 -1.97 -16.09
N GLY A 203 -12.99 -0.94 -15.42
CA GLY A 203 -12.94 0.42 -15.94
C GLY A 203 -12.14 0.52 -17.24
N THR A 204 -10.98 -0.13 -17.29
CA THR A 204 -10.13 -0.17 -18.48
C THR A 204 -10.80 -0.92 -19.65
N VAL A 205 -11.44 -2.06 -19.38
CA VAL A 205 -12.19 -2.82 -20.42
C VAL A 205 -13.36 -2.00 -20.95
N ILE A 206 -14.17 -1.41 -20.07
CA ILE A 206 -15.30 -0.56 -20.49
C ILE A 206 -14.82 0.66 -21.28
N GLY A 207 -13.73 1.30 -20.82
CA GLY A 207 -13.12 2.43 -21.51
C GLY A 207 -12.67 2.04 -22.91
N SER A 208 -11.95 0.94 -23.07
CA SER A 208 -11.46 0.45 -24.37
C SER A 208 -12.61 0.02 -25.31
N LEU A 209 -13.63 -0.65 -24.79
CA LEU A 209 -14.80 -1.04 -25.57
C LEU A 209 -15.60 0.18 -26.07
N SER A 210 -15.70 1.25 -25.26
CA SER A 210 -16.37 2.48 -25.67
C SER A 210 -15.66 3.19 -26.83
N MET A 211 -14.36 2.91 -27.01
CA MET A 211 -13.52 3.48 -28.08
C MET A 211 -13.39 2.54 -29.30
N ALA A 212 -13.82 1.29 -29.21
CA ALA A 212 -13.67 0.29 -30.28
C ALA A 212 -14.37 0.65 -31.62
N GLY A 213 -15.23 1.68 -31.61
CA GLY A 213 -15.83 2.24 -32.83
C GLY A 213 -15.11 3.46 -33.40
N GLN A 214 -14.11 3.99 -32.71
CA GLN A 214 -13.35 5.14 -33.14
C GLN A 214 -11.90 4.68 -33.40
N ASN A 215 -11.47 4.78 -34.65
CA ASN A 215 -10.18 4.34 -35.17
C ASN A 215 -9.07 4.10 -34.14
N MET A 216 -8.67 2.87 -33.94
CA MET A 216 -7.63 2.35 -33.04
C MET A 216 -6.19 2.81 -33.36
N ILE A 217 -5.98 3.99 -33.94
CA ILE A 217 -4.68 4.41 -34.50
C ILE A 217 -3.88 5.32 -33.55
N MET A 218 -4.41 5.68 -32.39
CA MET A 218 -3.69 6.54 -31.45
C MET A 218 -3.20 5.75 -30.23
N LEU A 219 -1.99 5.21 -30.32
CA LEU A 219 -1.16 4.67 -29.23
C LEU A 219 -0.62 5.81 -28.34
N GLY A 220 -1.48 6.66 -27.80
CA GLY A 220 -1.09 7.72 -26.88
C GLY A 220 -2.29 8.12 -26.04
N ASP A 221 -2.09 8.24 -24.74
CA ASP A 221 -2.99 8.82 -23.73
C ASP A 221 -4.50 8.45 -23.89
N THR A 222 -4.76 7.14 -23.97
CA THR A 222 -6.12 6.61 -24.14
C THR A 222 -7.05 6.94 -22.98
N PHE A 223 -6.50 7.15 -21.78
CA PHE A 223 -7.27 7.47 -20.57
C PHE A 223 -8.06 8.78 -20.71
N SER A 224 -7.50 9.81 -21.34
CA SER A 224 -8.17 11.11 -21.51
C SER A 224 -9.49 10.99 -22.27
N GLN A 225 -9.60 10.00 -23.16
CA GLN A 225 -10.75 9.76 -24.02
C GLN A 225 -11.81 8.84 -23.40
N TYR A 226 -11.50 8.18 -22.27
CA TYR A 226 -12.44 7.28 -21.60
C TYR A 226 -13.67 8.05 -21.08
N PRO A 227 -14.86 7.45 -21.12
CA PRO A 227 -16.06 8.05 -20.54
C PRO A 227 -15.90 8.16 -19.01
N ILE A 228 -16.60 9.12 -18.40
CA ILE A 228 -16.45 9.45 -16.98
C ILE A 228 -16.69 8.24 -16.06
N TYR A 229 -17.66 7.39 -16.38
CA TYR A 229 -17.94 6.19 -15.59
C TYR A 229 -16.80 5.16 -15.60
N ALA A 230 -16.07 5.03 -16.72
CA ALA A 230 -14.89 4.18 -16.80
C ALA A 230 -13.72 4.78 -15.99
N LYS A 231 -13.53 6.10 -16.07
CA LYS A 231 -12.53 6.83 -15.26
C LYS A 231 -12.80 6.68 -13.78
N LEU A 232 -14.06 6.79 -13.35
CA LEU A 232 -14.43 6.62 -11.95
C LEU A 232 -14.10 5.22 -11.43
N LEU A 233 -14.33 4.17 -12.23
CA LEU A 233 -13.97 2.80 -11.85
C LEU A 233 -12.45 2.62 -11.69
N ILE A 234 -11.65 3.26 -12.55
CA ILE A 234 -10.20 3.25 -12.47
C ILE A 234 -9.73 4.03 -11.23
N TRP A 235 -10.33 5.18 -10.94
CA TRP A 235 -9.94 6.03 -9.80
C TRP A 235 -10.33 5.45 -8.43
N ILE A 236 -11.30 4.53 -8.38
CA ILE A 236 -11.67 3.84 -7.12
C ILE A 236 -10.56 2.86 -6.69
N ASP A 237 -9.80 2.28 -7.60
CA ASP A 237 -8.67 1.43 -7.24
C ASP A 237 -7.46 2.26 -6.81
N PRO A 238 -7.00 2.14 -5.55
CA PRO A 238 -5.79 2.86 -5.11
C PRO A 238 -4.54 2.50 -5.91
N ILE A 239 -4.43 1.28 -6.46
CA ILE A 239 -3.28 0.84 -7.27
C ILE A 239 -3.23 1.59 -8.61
N SER A 240 -4.37 2.04 -9.15
CA SER A 240 -4.38 2.84 -10.38
C SER A 240 -3.69 4.20 -10.24
N HIS A 241 -3.49 4.65 -8.99
CA HIS A 241 -2.77 5.88 -8.66
C HIS A 241 -1.26 5.65 -8.47
N ASP A 242 -0.74 4.50 -8.93
CA ASP A 242 0.68 4.20 -8.87
C ASP A 242 1.55 5.28 -9.50
N ILE A 243 2.59 5.69 -8.80
CA ILE A 243 3.60 6.63 -9.29
C ILE A 243 4.95 5.96 -9.53
N VAL A 244 5.11 4.70 -9.13
CA VAL A 244 6.40 4.00 -9.21
C VAL A 244 6.84 3.87 -10.65
N SER A 245 5.98 3.28 -11.50
CA SER A 245 6.28 3.11 -12.92
C SER A 245 6.52 4.42 -13.66
N PRO A 246 5.66 5.46 -13.52
CA PRO A 246 5.91 6.75 -14.14
C PRO A 246 7.20 7.45 -13.67
N LEU A 247 7.50 7.37 -12.36
CA LEU A 247 8.68 7.99 -11.80
C LEU A 247 9.98 7.32 -12.27
N LEU A 248 10.00 5.99 -12.39
CA LEU A 248 11.20 5.22 -12.73
C LEU A 248 11.42 5.05 -14.23
N SER A 249 10.35 4.96 -15.03
CA SER A 249 10.42 4.68 -16.46
C SER A 249 9.95 5.83 -17.35
N GLY A 250 9.46 6.95 -16.76
CA GLY A 250 8.94 8.09 -17.50
C GLY A 250 7.63 7.81 -18.26
N THR A 251 6.93 6.73 -17.90
CA THR A 251 5.62 6.41 -18.50
C THR A 251 4.54 7.38 -18.03
N ALA A 252 3.42 7.46 -18.75
CA ALA A 252 2.28 8.26 -18.32
C ALA A 252 1.60 7.64 -17.10
N TYR A 253 1.04 8.48 -16.22
CA TYR A 253 0.25 8.04 -15.07
C TYR A 253 -1.04 7.37 -15.55
N LYS A 254 -1.30 6.16 -15.06
CA LYS A 254 -2.48 5.38 -15.43
C LYS A 254 -3.80 6.10 -15.07
N SER A 255 -3.80 6.84 -13.98
CA SER A 255 -4.93 7.65 -13.53
C SER A 255 -5.19 8.89 -14.39
N GLY A 256 -4.27 9.25 -15.30
CA GLY A 256 -4.29 10.52 -16.05
C GLY A 256 -4.06 11.76 -15.19
N LEU A 257 -3.70 11.61 -13.92
CA LEU A 257 -3.45 12.71 -12.99
C LEU A 257 -1.95 12.91 -12.79
N PRO A 258 -1.51 14.16 -12.52
CA PRO A 258 -0.12 14.40 -12.16
C PRO A 258 0.22 13.77 -10.80
N LEU A 259 1.51 13.63 -10.48
CA LEU A 259 2.01 13.04 -9.23
C LEU A 259 1.25 13.54 -7.99
N TRP A 260 1.13 14.85 -7.82
CA TRP A 260 0.44 15.45 -6.67
C TRP A 260 -1.05 15.14 -6.62
N GLY A 261 -1.71 15.01 -7.78
CA GLY A 261 -3.10 14.60 -7.86
C GLY A 261 -3.31 13.19 -7.31
N ASN A 262 -2.46 12.24 -7.66
CA ASN A 262 -2.48 10.88 -7.15
C ASN A 262 -2.28 10.83 -5.63
N VAL A 263 -1.30 11.57 -5.11
CA VAL A 263 -1.04 11.65 -3.67
C VAL A 263 -2.25 12.20 -2.91
N VAL A 264 -2.85 13.29 -3.40
CA VAL A 264 -4.03 13.91 -2.76
C VAL A 264 -5.21 12.94 -2.72
N ILE A 265 -5.46 12.20 -3.80
CA ILE A 265 -6.55 11.22 -3.83
C ILE A 265 -6.31 10.11 -2.81
N LEU A 266 -5.12 9.53 -2.74
CA LEU A 266 -4.80 8.47 -1.78
C LEU A 266 -4.93 8.94 -0.32
N LEU A 267 -4.48 10.17 -0.02
CA LEU A 267 -4.65 10.76 1.30
C LEU A 267 -6.12 11.03 1.62
N ALA A 268 -6.91 11.49 0.64
CA ALA A 268 -8.35 11.68 0.80
C ALA A 268 -9.07 10.35 1.04
N PHE A 269 -8.74 9.29 0.29
CA PHE A 269 -9.25 7.94 0.52
C PHE A 269 -8.96 7.46 1.95
N THR A 270 -7.71 7.57 2.38
CA THR A 270 -7.30 7.19 3.74
C THR A 270 -8.11 7.96 4.79
N GLY A 271 -8.22 9.28 4.63
CA GLY A 271 -8.96 10.13 5.55
C GLY A 271 -10.44 9.78 5.62
N ILE A 272 -11.10 9.59 4.48
CA ILE A 272 -12.52 9.21 4.41
C ILE A 272 -12.75 7.85 5.09
N LEU A 273 -11.95 6.85 4.79
CA LEU A 273 -12.07 5.51 5.40
C LEU A 273 -11.89 5.56 6.92
N LEU A 274 -10.91 6.32 7.41
CA LEU A 274 -10.69 6.48 8.85
C LEU A 274 -11.82 7.27 9.53
N LEU A 275 -12.35 8.31 8.90
CA LEU A 275 -13.49 9.04 9.43
C LEU A 275 -14.72 8.14 9.56
N ILE A 276 -15.04 7.37 8.52
CA ILE A 276 -16.15 6.41 8.56
C ILE A 276 -15.90 5.35 9.64
N ALA A 277 -14.69 4.81 9.74
CA ALA A 277 -14.33 3.85 10.77
C ALA A 277 -14.51 4.43 12.19
N ASN A 278 -14.09 5.67 12.41
CA ASN A 278 -14.24 6.35 13.68
C ASN A 278 -15.72 6.58 14.06
N GLU A 279 -16.53 7.06 13.13
CA GLU A 279 -17.97 7.25 13.35
C GLU A 279 -18.67 5.92 13.67
N LEU A 280 -18.41 4.87 12.89
CA LEU A 280 -18.99 3.56 13.14
C LEU A 280 -18.56 2.96 14.48
N PHE A 281 -17.29 3.21 14.87
CA PHE A 281 -16.78 2.77 16.17
C PHE A 281 -17.41 3.56 17.33
N SER A 282 -17.71 4.85 17.12
CA SER A 282 -18.34 5.70 18.14
C SER A 282 -19.77 5.32 18.44
N TRP A 283 -20.52 4.86 17.44
CA TRP A 283 -21.95 4.48 17.56
C TRP A 283 -22.16 3.09 18.15
N GLN A 284 -21.11 2.32 18.33
CA GLN A 284 -21.25 0.97 18.87
C GLN A 284 -21.28 1.02 20.40
N ASP A 285 -22.37 0.50 20.97
CA ASP A 285 -22.45 0.18 22.38
C ASP A 285 -21.51 -1.01 22.67
N ILE A 286 -20.35 -0.68 23.23
CA ILE A 286 -19.33 -1.65 23.62
C ILE A 286 -19.31 -1.74 25.13
#